data_7fe807690cee3529275050f501a7d090
#
_entry.id   7fe807690cee3529275050f501a7d090
#
_cell.length_a   1.000
_cell.length_b   1.000
_cell.length_c   1.000
_cell.angle_alpha   90.00
_cell.angle_beta   90.00
_cell.angle_gamma   90.00
#
_symmetry.space_group_name_H-M   'P 1'
#
loop_
_entity.id
_entity.type
_entity.pdbx_description
1 polymer ?
#
loop_
_entity_poly.entity_id
_entity_poly.type
_entity_poly.pdbx_seq_one_letter_code
_entity_poly.pdbx_strand_id
1 'polypeptide(L)'
;VPLLSNKGIAMAYDQKRVVDAIRAFEAGEIVVVTDDDDRENEGDLIISAVHCTPEKMALIVRHTSGIVCAPMPREEAKRLNLNAMVAENDSAHTTAFTVSVDFKHGTTTGISADDRTLTVRNLANPNVGASDFTRPGHIFPLISREGGVLMRSGHTEAAVDLCRLAGLPPIGVISELVNDDGTVMRGPQVLDFAEKHGMKHVSVADLIAYRQRKETLVEMESSFTIETPFGPAKAQTYSLPWDPMQHMAVIFGDIRDGIDIPVRLHPENVADDVFGDRQPVRHYMQKIAEEGRGVIVYLREGSVGVGQVAGRRKARDPDEAHAQARSRENEWLEIGLGAQILKDLGISSIKLMTTRERHYVGLEGFGIKISATDIG
;
A
#
# COMPACT_ATOMS: atom_id res chain seq x y z
N VAL A 1 -5.67 -10.24 -42.46
CA VAL A 1 -5.73 -9.12 -41.50
C VAL A 1 -5.45 -9.72 -40.11
N PRO A 2 -4.31 -9.45 -39.47
CA PRO A 2 -4.04 -9.96 -38.12
C PRO A 2 -4.72 -9.04 -37.09
N LEU A 3 -5.45 -9.68 -36.19
CA LEU A 3 -6.02 -9.08 -34.99
C LEU A 3 -4.90 -8.60 -34.07
N LEU A 4 -4.77 -7.29 -33.90
CA LEU A 4 -3.93 -6.66 -32.91
C LEU A 4 -4.53 -6.96 -31.51
N SER A 5 -3.83 -7.74 -30.71
CA SER A 5 -4.13 -7.94 -29.31
C SER A 5 -3.92 -6.63 -28.56
N ASN A 6 -4.99 -6.13 -27.97
CA ASN A 6 -4.96 -4.98 -27.05
C ASN A 6 -4.24 -5.40 -25.76
N LYS A 7 -2.90 -5.31 -25.73
CA LYS A 7 -2.13 -5.36 -24.49
C LYS A 7 -2.33 -4.02 -23.80
N GLY A 8 -2.98 -4.03 -22.63
CA GLY A 8 -3.13 -2.86 -21.78
C GLY A 8 -1.78 -2.17 -21.61
N ILE A 9 -1.73 -0.90 -21.97
CA ILE A 9 -0.57 -0.02 -21.75
C ILE A 9 -0.52 0.19 -20.25
N ALA A 10 0.35 -0.54 -19.55
CA ALA A 10 0.74 -0.17 -18.20
C ALA A 10 1.29 1.26 -18.30
N MET A 11 0.59 2.24 -17.73
CA MET A 11 1.06 3.62 -17.70
C MET A 11 2.38 3.64 -16.93
N ALA A 12 3.45 4.05 -17.62
CA ALA A 12 4.75 4.21 -16.98
C ALA A 12 4.63 5.18 -15.79
N TYR A 13 5.23 4.83 -14.65
CA TYR A 13 5.31 5.69 -13.47
C TYR A 13 5.76 7.11 -13.85
N ASP A 14 4.97 8.09 -13.50
CA ASP A 14 5.27 9.50 -13.72
C ASP A 14 5.46 10.23 -12.37
N GLN A 15 6.72 10.33 -11.93
CA GLN A 15 7.09 11.03 -10.71
C GLN A 15 6.59 12.49 -10.69
N LYS A 16 6.55 13.16 -11.83
CA LYS A 16 6.09 14.55 -11.93
C LYS A 16 4.61 14.64 -11.58
N ARG A 17 3.81 13.71 -12.07
CA ARG A 17 2.36 13.65 -11.76
C ARG A 17 2.11 13.56 -10.27
N VAL A 18 2.84 12.68 -9.57
CA VAL A 18 2.72 12.54 -8.10
C VAL A 18 3.12 13.81 -7.37
N VAL A 19 4.24 14.42 -7.76
CA VAL A 19 4.71 15.69 -7.15
C VAL A 19 3.71 16.82 -7.39
N ASP A 20 3.15 16.90 -8.59
CA ASP A 20 2.15 17.93 -8.92
C ASP A 20 0.84 17.71 -8.14
N ALA A 21 0.41 16.46 -7.95
CA ALA A 21 -0.75 16.12 -7.13
C ALA A 21 -0.52 16.46 -5.64
N ILE A 22 0.66 16.13 -5.09
CA ILE A 22 1.01 16.46 -3.69
C ILE A 22 1.01 17.98 -3.48
N ARG A 23 1.57 18.77 -4.41
CA ARG A 23 1.58 20.25 -4.33
C ARG A 23 0.19 20.84 -4.40
N ALA A 24 -0.66 20.34 -5.30
CA ALA A 24 -2.06 20.75 -5.38
C ALA A 24 -2.80 20.45 -4.07
N PHE A 25 -2.58 19.26 -3.51
CA PHE A 25 -3.16 18.81 -2.25
C PHE A 25 -2.68 19.67 -1.06
N GLU A 26 -1.38 19.99 -1.00
CA GLU A 26 -0.79 20.92 -0.01
C GLU A 26 -1.41 22.32 -0.10
N ALA A 27 -1.65 22.81 -1.32
CA ALA A 27 -2.34 24.09 -1.58
C ALA A 27 -3.84 24.03 -1.23
N GLY A 28 -4.35 22.88 -0.83
CA GLY A 28 -5.74 22.67 -0.45
C GLY A 28 -6.68 22.33 -1.61
N GLU A 29 -6.17 21.99 -2.77
CA GLU A 29 -6.99 21.56 -3.90
C GLU A 29 -7.52 20.13 -3.68
N ILE A 30 -8.67 19.84 -4.30
CA ILE A 30 -9.16 18.46 -4.41
C ILE A 30 -8.34 17.76 -5.48
N VAL A 31 -7.87 16.55 -5.19
CA VAL A 31 -7.23 15.66 -6.15
C VAL A 31 -8.11 14.45 -6.46
N VAL A 32 -8.00 13.94 -7.66
CA VAL A 32 -8.65 12.69 -8.06
C VAL A 32 -7.65 11.56 -7.89
N VAL A 33 -8.05 10.51 -7.16
CA VAL A 33 -7.21 9.33 -6.97
C VAL A 33 -7.93 8.13 -7.55
N THR A 34 -7.23 7.33 -8.36
CA THR A 34 -7.73 6.05 -8.88
C THR A 34 -6.98 4.90 -8.27
N ASP A 35 -7.67 3.82 -8.02
CA ASP A 35 -7.05 2.54 -7.69
C ASP A 35 -6.85 1.67 -8.95
N ASP A 36 -6.33 0.45 -8.73
CA ASP A 36 -6.03 -0.45 -9.84
C ASP A 36 -7.30 -1.04 -10.47
N ASP A 37 -7.24 -1.27 -11.81
CA ASP A 37 -8.33 -1.87 -12.60
C ASP A 37 -8.83 -3.20 -12.03
N ASP A 38 -7.97 -3.90 -11.32
CA ASP A 38 -8.22 -5.22 -10.74
C ASP A 38 -8.70 -5.18 -9.29
N ARG A 39 -8.80 -3.97 -8.68
CA ARG A 39 -9.28 -3.80 -7.30
C ARG A 39 -10.75 -3.34 -7.32
N GLU A 40 -11.01 -2.06 -7.28
CA GLU A 40 -12.36 -1.47 -7.39
C GLU A 40 -12.54 -0.83 -8.76
N ASN A 41 -11.44 -0.40 -9.38
CA ASN A 41 -11.39 0.35 -10.64
C ASN A 41 -12.25 1.61 -10.56
N GLU A 42 -12.13 2.32 -9.44
CA GLU A 42 -12.93 3.50 -9.11
C GLU A 42 -12.05 4.72 -8.95
N GLY A 43 -12.66 5.88 -8.83
CA GLY A 43 -11.97 7.14 -8.58
C GLY A 43 -12.64 7.90 -7.45
N ASP A 44 -11.83 8.38 -6.51
CA ASP A 44 -12.29 9.20 -5.39
C ASP A 44 -11.87 10.66 -5.56
N LEU A 45 -12.72 11.57 -5.11
CA LEU A 45 -12.32 12.94 -4.78
C LEU A 45 -11.70 12.94 -3.39
N ILE A 46 -10.46 13.40 -3.29
CA ILE A 46 -9.71 13.42 -2.04
C ILE A 46 -9.23 14.84 -1.72
N ILE A 47 -9.42 15.26 -0.47
CA ILE A 47 -8.90 16.52 0.06
C ILE A 47 -8.47 16.34 1.52
N SER A 48 -7.51 17.14 1.98
CA SER A 48 -7.20 17.21 3.40
C SER A 48 -8.37 17.82 4.19
N ALA A 49 -8.71 17.24 5.34
CA ALA A 49 -9.79 17.71 6.19
C ALA A 49 -9.61 19.17 6.63
N VAL A 50 -8.35 19.62 6.86
CA VAL A 50 -8.07 21.02 7.27
C VAL A 50 -8.34 22.03 6.16
N HIS A 51 -8.29 21.62 4.89
CA HIS A 51 -8.53 22.45 3.72
C HIS A 51 -9.94 22.32 3.13
N CYS A 52 -10.77 21.44 3.71
CA CYS A 52 -12.15 21.28 3.28
C CYS A 52 -12.96 22.56 3.62
N THR A 53 -13.61 23.14 2.62
CA THR A 53 -14.54 24.27 2.78
C THR A 53 -15.95 23.84 2.41
N PRO A 54 -17.01 24.59 2.79
CA PRO A 54 -18.37 24.24 2.41
C PRO A 54 -18.56 24.11 0.89
N GLU A 55 -17.90 24.93 0.08
CA GLU A 55 -17.96 24.89 -1.38
C GLU A 55 -17.32 23.58 -1.91
N LYS A 56 -16.19 23.18 -1.34
CA LYS A 56 -15.50 21.94 -1.71
C LYS A 56 -16.30 20.71 -1.27
N MET A 57 -16.85 20.75 -0.06
CA MET A 57 -17.78 19.71 0.42
C MET A 57 -19.01 19.59 -0.48
N ALA A 58 -19.60 20.72 -0.89
CA ALA A 58 -20.75 20.74 -1.80
C ALA A 58 -20.38 20.16 -3.18
N LEU A 59 -19.16 20.41 -3.68
CA LEU A 59 -18.65 19.83 -4.91
C LEU A 59 -18.50 18.29 -4.76
N ILE A 60 -17.87 17.84 -3.67
CA ILE A 60 -17.74 16.40 -3.36
C ILE A 60 -19.12 15.74 -3.36
N VAL A 61 -20.04 16.23 -2.55
CA VAL A 61 -21.39 15.64 -2.42
C VAL A 61 -22.16 15.61 -3.74
N ARG A 62 -21.94 16.61 -4.60
CA ARG A 62 -22.65 16.72 -5.89
C ARG A 62 -22.20 15.68 -6.91
N HIS A 63 -20.92 15.31 -6.89
CA HIS A 63 -20.30 14.50 -7.93
C HIS A 63 -19.90 13.10 -7.47
N THR A 64 -20.23 12.76 -6.23
CA THR A 64 -19.83 11.47 -5.65
C THR A 64 -21.06 10.72 -5.09
N SER A 65 -20.82 9.53 -4.55
CA SER A 65 -21.86 8.74 -3.85
C SER A 65 -22.56 9.51 -2.74
N GLY A 66 -21.96 10.60 -2.26
CA GLY A 66 -22.45 11.38 -1.13
C GLY A 66 -22.15 10.75 0.23
N ILE A 67 -21.60 9.55 0.26
CA ILE A 67 -21.05 8.93 1.46
C ILE A 67 -19.69 9.53 1.70
N VAL A 68 -19.64 10.53 2.59
CA VAL A 68 -18.39 11.23 2.89
C VAL A 68 -17.65 10.50 4.00
N CYS A 69 -16.49 9.96 3.65
CA CYS A 69 -15.62 9.25 4.57
C CYS A 69 -14.45 10.14 5.02
N ALA A 70 -13.95 9.88 6.24
CA ALA A 70 -12.82 10.61 6.82
C ALA A 70 -11.70 9.62 7.23
N PRO A 71 -10.82 9.24 6.28
CA PRO A 71 -9.64 8.43 6.56
C PRO A 71 -8.71 9.08 7.58
N MET A 72 -8.24 8.28 8.54
CA MET A 72 -7.31 8.72 9.59
C MET A 72 -6.46 7.56 10.11
N PRO A 73 -5.30 7.82 10.73
CA PRO A 73 -4.53 6.81 11.43
C PRO A 73 -5.27 6.29 12.67
N ARG A 74 -4.88 5.11 13.12
CA ARG A 74 -5.44 4.45 14.32
C ARG A 74 -5.32 5.30 15.59
N GLU A 75 -4.24 6.07 15.73
CA GLU A 75 -3.99 6.94 16.87
C GLU A 75 -5.06 8.03 16.98
N GLU A 76 -5.42 8.65 15.85
CA GLU A 76 -6.47 9.67 15.79
C GLU A 76 -7.84 9.08 16.10
N ALA A 77 -8.14 7.90 15.57
CA ALA A 77 -9.37 7.19 15.89
C ALA A 77 -9.46 6.87 17.41
N LYS A 78 -8.35 6.45 18.03
CA LYS A 78 -8.26 6.24 19.48
C LYS A 78 -8.45 7.53 20.25
N ARG A 79 -7.75 8.61 19.88
CA ARG A 79 -7.89 9.94 20.51
C ARG A 79 -9.33 10.42 20.54
N LEU A 80 -10.06 10.19 19.46
CA LEU A 80 -11.45 10.59 19.30
C LEU A 80 -12.45 9.53 19.78
N ASN A 81 -12.00 8.40 20.34
CA ASN A 81 -12.82 7.28 20.78
C ASN A 81 -13.80 6.79 19.69
N LEU A 82 -13.27 6.58 18.50
CA LEU A 82 -14.00 6.07 17.35
C LEU A 82 -13.86 4.55 17.29
N ASN A 83 -14.87 3.86 17.80
CA ASN A 83 -14.92 2.41 17.80
C ASN A 83 -15.30 1.87 16.42
N ALA A 84 -14.86 0.64 16.11
CA ALA A 84 -15.28 -0.06 14.90
C ALA A 84 -16.82 -0.08 14.79
N MET A 85 -17.34 0.09 13.58
CA MET A 85 -18.79 0.08 13.30
C MET A 85 -19.39 -1.28 13.59
N VAL A 86 -18.65 -2.36 13.36
CA VAL A 86 -19.04 -3.76 13.57
C VAL A 86 -17.92 -4.50 14.31
N ALA A 87 -18.31 -5.50 15.09
CA ALA A 87 -17.33 -6.34 15.81
C ALA A 87 -16.56 -7.26 14.85
N GLU A 88 -17.24 -7.80 13.85
CA GLU A 88 -16.66 -8.63 12.80
C GLU A 88 -16.92 -7.96 11.44
N ASN A 89 -15.85 -7.66 10.71
CA ASN A 89 -15.95 -7.02 9.40
C ASN A 89 -15.82 -8.09 8.31
N ASP A 90 -16.92 -8.39 7.65
CA ASP A 90 -17.06 -9.36 6.56
C ASP A 90 -17.15 -8.71 5.17
N SER A 91 -16.88 -7.38 5.07
CA SER A 91 -16.87 -6.70 3.79
C SER A 91 -15.74 -7.18 2.88
N ALA A 92 -15.97 -7.16 1.57
CA ALA A 92 -15.03 -7.70 0.56
C ALA A 92 -13.61 -7.11 0.69
N HIS A 93 -13.49 -5.81 0.93
CA HIS A 93 -12.21 -5.11 1.07
C HIS A 93 -11.80 -4.86 2.52
N THR A 94 -12.58 -5.35 3.49
CA THR A 94 -12.33 -5.19 4.93
C THR A 94 -12.02 -3.74 5.35
N THR A 95 -12.66 -2.75 4.68
CA THR A 95 -12.50 -1.34 5.01
C THR A 95 -12.94 -1.08 6.45
N ALA A 96 -12.04 -0.51 7.24
CA ALA A 96 -12.23 -0.37 8.67
C ALA A 96 -13.09 0.85 9.03
N PHE A 97 -14.38 0.75 8.78
CA PHE A 97 -15.36 1.75 9.19
C PHE A 97 -15.44 1.83 10.72
N THR A 98 -15.53 3.06 11.21
CA THR A 98 -15.91 3.35 12.60
C THR A 98 -17.37 3.77 12.67
N VAL A 99 -17.88 3.95 13.89
CA VAL A 99 -19.17 4.63 14.10
C VAL A 99 -19.15 6.00 13.43
N SER A 100 -20.23 6.38 12.74
CA SER A 100 -20.37 7.69 12.12
C SER A 100 -20.51 8.79 13.17
N VAL A 101 -20.10 10.02 12.83
CA VAL A 101 -20.06 11.14 13.75
C VAL A 101 -20.53 12.45 13.13
N ASP A 102 -20.97 13.38 13.99
CA ASP A 102 -21.11 14.80 13.69
C ASP A 102 -20.47 15.62 14.82
N PHE A 103 -19.92 16.79 14.47
CA PHE A 103 -19.40 17.72 15.47
C PHE A 103 -20.57 18.41 16.18
N LYS A 104 -20.51 18.52 17.53
CA LYS A 104 -21.64 19.02 18.33
C LYS A 104 -21.85 20.52 18.25
N HIS A 105 -20.75 21.26 18.08
CA HIS A 105 -20.77 22.71 18.27
C HIS A 105 -20.91 23.43 16.93
N GLY A 106 -22.04 24.10 16.73
CA GLY A 106 -22.31 24.88 15.53
C GLY A 106 -22.88 24.12 14.34
N THR A 107 -23.06 22.81 14.43
CA THR A 107 -23.82 22.02 13.44
C THR A 107 -25.32 22.11 13.71
N THR A 108 -26.13 21.95 12.65
CA THR A 108 -27.59 21.87 12.73
C THR A 108 -28.07 20.43 12.73
N THR A 109 -28.36 19.86 11.56
CA THR A 109 -28.79 18.46 11.43
C THR A 109 -27.61 17.52 11.10
N GLY A 110 -26.43 18.06 10.79
CA GLY A 110 -25.22 17.30 10.45
C GLY A 110 -25.04 17.01 8.96
N ILE A 111 -26.11 17.16 8.13
CA ILE A 111 -26.08 16.70 6.73
C ILE A 111 -25.67 17.77 5.71
N SER A 112 -25.81 19.06 6.03
CA SER A 112 -25.46 20.13 5.09
C SER A 112 -23.95 20.14 4.76
N ALA A 113 -23.58 20.79 3.66
CA ALA A 113 -22.15 20.95 3.33
C ALA A 113 -21.40 21.69 4.44
N ASP A 114 -22.02 22.70 5.04
CA ASP A 114 -21.47 23.45 6.19
C ASP A 114 -21.24 22.54 7.39
N ASP A 115 -22.25 21.75 7.78
CA ASP A 115 -22.19 20.85 8.94
C ASP A 115 -21.13 19.77 8.75
N ARG A 116 -21.09 19.14 7.56
CA ARG A 116 -20.10 18.11 7.24
C ARG A 116 -18.69 18.69 7.17
N THR A 117 -18.53 19.90 6.62
CA THR A 117 -17.25 20.61 6.65
C THR A 117 -16.79 20.88 8.08
N LEU A 118 -17.69 21.36 8.92
CA LEU A 118 -17.38 21.62 10.32
C LEU A 118 -16.95 20.34 11.03
N THR A 119 -17.62 19.23 10.75
CA THR A 119 -17.29 17.92 11.31
C THR A 119 -15.90 17.44 10.87
N VAL A 120 -15.60 17.40 9.56
CA VAL A 120 -14.30 16.89 9.08
C VAL A 120 -13.12 17.75 9.52
N ARG A 121 -13.29 19.09 9.55
CA ARG A 121 -12.24 20.00 10.05
C ARG A 121 -11.94 19.79 11.52
N ASN A 122 -12.98 19.53 12.34
CA ASN A 122 -12.80 19.29 13.77
C ASN A 122 -12.29 17.87 14.08
N LEU A 123 -12.47 16.89 13.21
CA LEU A 123 -11.76 15.62 13.31
C LEU A 123 -10.25 15.83 13.24
N ALA A 124 -9.77 16.75 12.39
CA ALA A 124 -8.35 17.09 12.23
C ALA A 124 -7.83 18.15 13.22
N ASN A 125 -8.67 18.65 14.11
CA ASN A 125 -8.28 19.67 15.09
C ASN A 125 -7.73 18.99 16.37
N PRO A 126 -6.45 19.18 16.72
CA PRO A 126 -5.85 18.54 17.89
C PRO A 126 -6.44 19.01 19.23
N ASN A 127 -7.12 20.18 19.26
CA ASN A 127 -7.74 20.74 20.45
C ASN A 127 -9.14 20.19 20.74
N VAL A 128 -9.68 19.34 19.84
CA VAL A 128 -11.02 18.76 19.95
C VAL A 128 -10.92 17.33 20.45
N GLY A 129 -11.78 16.94 21.36
CA GLY A 129 -11.81 15.60 21.96
C GLY A 129 -13.04 14.77 21.60
N ALA A 130 -13.07 13.54 22.09
CA ALA A 130 -14.15 12.59 21.83
C ALA A 130 -15.54 13.09 22.27
N SER A 131 -15.61 13.92 23.31
CA SER A 131 -16.84 14.50 23.86
C SER A 131 -17.51 15.53 22.94
N ASP A 132 -16.74 16.07 21.98
CA ASP A 132 -17.22 17.12 21.05
C ASP A 132 -17.97 16.57 19.84
N PHE A 133 -18.08 15.24 19.75
CA PHE A 133 -18.79 14.57 18.66
C PHE A 133 -20.03 13.81 19.16
N THR A 134 -21.09 13.84 18.35
CA THR A 134 -22.26 12.96 18.49
C THR A 134 -22.01 11.66 17.71
N ARG A 135 -22.65 10.59 18.17
CA ARG A 135 -22.65 9.27 17.55
C ARG A 135 -24.07 8.70 17.60
N PRO A 136 -24.68 8.29 16.49
CA PRO A 136 -24.18 8.37 15.11
C PRO A 136 -24.23 9.81 14.55
N GLY A 137 -23.64 9.98 13.34
CA GLY A 137 -23.66 11.22 12.57
C GLY A 137 -23.60 10.95 11.05
N HIS A 138 -23.17 11.93 10.27
CA HIS A 138 -23.21 11.91 8.81
C HIS A 138 -21.82 11.87 8.14
N ILE A 139 -20.74 11.84 8.93
CA ILE A 139 -19.37 11.59 8.46
C ILE A 139 -18.95 10.20 8.95
N PHE A 140 -18.30 9.44 8.08
CA PHE A 140 -17.86 8.07 8.30
C PHE A 140 -16.33 7.99 8.43
N PRO A 141 -15.77 8.05 9.66
CA PRO A 141 -14.34 7.90 9.82
C PRO A 141 -13.90 6.47 9.44
N LEU A 142 -12.73 6.40 8.77
CA LEU A 142 -12.10 5.14 8.35
C LEU A 142 -10.71 5.04 8.99
N ILE A 143 -10.37 3.86 9.51
CA ILE A 143 -9.02 3.63 10.05
C ILE A 143 -8.12 3.08 8.95
N SER A 144 -7.09 3.85 8.55
CA SER A 144 -6.09 3.39 7.60
C SER A 144 -5.18 2.32 8.21
N ARG A 145 -4.65 1.45 7.35
CA ARG A 145 -3.59 0.52 7.75
C ARG A 145 -2.30 1.30 8.04
N GLU A 146 -1.57 0.88 9.07
CA GLU A 146 -0.20 1.33 9.30
C GLU A 146 0.64 0.96 8.08
N GLY A 147 1.60 1.83 7.69
CA GLY A 147 2.31 1.69 6.43
C GLY A 147 1.60 2.28 5.20
N GLY A 148 0.31 2.64 5.30
CA GLY A 148 -0.42 3.33 4.25
C GLY A 148 -0.59 2.49 2.98
N VAL A 149 -0.46 3.14 1.81
CA VAL A 149 -0.64 2.47 0.50
C VAL A 149 0.32 1.31 0.25
N LEU A 150 1.42 1.24 1.00
CA LEU A 150 2.38 0.13 0.91
C LEU A 150 1.86 -1.15 1.56
N MET A 151 0.88 -1.03 2.47
CA MET A 151 0.26 -2.16 3.17
C MET A 151 -1.13 -2.50 2.64
N ARG A 152 -1.84 -1.52 2.09
CA ARG A 152 -3.14 -1.71 1.43
C ARG A 152 -3.34 -0.64 0.37
N SER A 153 -3.49 -1.08 -0.87
CA SER A 153 -3.59 -0.22 -2.06
C SER A 153 -4.98 0.43 -2.22
N GLY A 154 -5.52 1.03 -1.16
CA GLY A 154 -6.86 1.63 -1.13
C GLY A 154 -6.87 3.15 -1.01
N HIS A 155 -8.01 3.77 -1.39
CA HIS A 155 -8.25 5.22 -1.28
C HIS A 155 -8.13 5.72 0.17
N THR A 156 -8.52 4.90 1.16
CA THR A 156 -8.35 5.18 2.60
C THR A 156 -6.90 5.48 2.95
N GLU A 157 -6.00 4.59 2.54
CA GLU A 157 -4.56 4.72 2.77
C GLU A 157 -3.97 5.86 1.95
N ALA A 158 -4.39 6.00 0.68
CA ALA A 158 -3.93 7.07 -0.20
C ALA A 158 -4.23 8.47 0.36
N ALA A 159 -5.40 8.65 0.96
CA ALA A 159 -5.79 9.93 1.58
C ALA A 159 -4.88 10.30 2.76
N VAL A 160 -4.61 9.34 3.65
CA VAL A 160 -3.70 9.56 4.80
C VAL A 160 -2.28 9.82 4.34
N ASP A 161 -1.81 9.08 3.33
CA ASP A 161 -0.47 9.25 2.77
C ASP A 161 -0.32 10.59 2.06
N LEU A 162 -1.30 11.04 1.27
CA LEU A 162 -1.29 12.37 0.68
C LEU A 162 -1.21 13.46 1.74
N CYS A 163 -1.95 13.33 2.85
CA CYS A 163 -1.83 14.26 3.97
C CYS A 163 -0.41 14.28 4.54
N ARG A 164 0.19 13.12 4.79
CA ARG A 164 1.57 13.00 5.33
C ARG A 164 2.61 13.56 4.36
N LEU A 165 2.52 13.21 3.07
CA LEU A 165 3.44 13.67 2.03
C LEU A 165 3.34 15.19 1.80
N ALA A 166 2.17 15.78 2.04
CA ALA A 166 1.93 17.23 1.98
C ALA A 166 2.25 17.96 3.31
N GLY A 167 2.71 17.25 4.36
CA GLY A 167 3.01 17.84 5.68
C GLY A 167 1.78 18.34 6.43
N LEU A 168 0.59 17.79 6.15
CA LEU A 168 -0.69 18.14 6.74
C LEU A 168 -1.12 17.14 7.83
N PRO A 169 -2.01 17.53 8.76
CA PRO A 169 -2.64 16.58 9.67
C PRO A 169 -3.18 15.36 8.91
N PRO A 170 -2.92 14.12 9.36
CA PRO A 170 -3.13 12.90 8.58
C PRO A 170 -4.61 12.44 8.56
N ILE A 171 -5.51 13.39 8.32
CA ILE A 171 -6.95 13.14 8.18
C ILE A 171 -7.40 13.72 6.85
N GLY A 172 -7.88 12.83 5.97
CA GLY A 172 -8.44 13.17 4.68
C GLY A 172 -9.96 13.21 4.67
N VAL A 173 -10.51 13.59 3.54
CA VAL A 173 -11.93 13.47 3.17
C VAL A 173 -11.94 12.78 1.82
N ILE A 174 -12.72 11.70 1.69
CA ILE A 174 -12.85 10.93 0.45
C ILE A 174 -14.31 10.63 0.14
N SER A 175 -14.64 10.51 -1.13
CA SER A 175 -15.92 9.98 -1.60
C SER A 175 -15.81 9.56 -3.06
N GLU A 176 -16.46 8.47 -3.44
CA GLU A 176 -16.37 7.83 -4.75
C GLU A 176 -17.13 8.61 -5.83
N LEU A 177 -16.50 8.87 -6.98
CA LEU A 177 -17.12 9.52 -8.13
C LEU A 177 -18.25 8.67 -8.74
N VAL A 178 -19.38 9.30 -9.00
CA VAL A 178 -20.55 8.67 -9.62
C VAL A 178 -21.04 9.44 -10.83
N ASN A 179 -21.63 8.73 -11.79
CA ASN A 179 -22.36 9.30 -12.93
C ASN A 179 -23.71 9.85 -12.47
N ASP A 180 -24.34 10.70 -13.27
CA ASP A 180 -25.66 11.27 -12.98
C ASP A 180 -26.77 10.20 -12.87
N ASP A 181 -26.57 9.01 -13.43
CA ASP A 181 -27.47 7.87 -13.31
C ASP A 181 -27.26 7.04 -12.02
N GLY A 182 -26.28 7.43 -11.18
CA GLY A 182 -25.94 6.76 -9.94
C GLY A 182 -24.95 5.59 -10.08
N THR A 183 -24.47 5.30 -11.28
CA THR A 183 -23.41 4.30 -11.47
C THR A 183 -22.05 4.89 -11.07
N VAL A 184 -21.14 4.04 -10.57
CA VAL A 184 -19.78 4.48 -10.22
C VAL A 184 -18.96 4.78 -11.47
N MET A 185 -18.21 5.88 -11.46
CA MET A 185 -17.29 6.23 -12.54
C MET A 185 -16.07 5.32 -12.50
N ARG A 186 -15.64 4.83 -13.68
CA ARG A 186 -14.49 3.92 -13.80
C ARG A 186 -13.57 4.30 -14.96
N GLY A 187 -12.27 4.01 -14.75
CA GLY A 187 -11.26 4.14 -15.78
C GLY A 187 -11.28 5.49 -16.50
N PRO A 188 -11.52 5.52 -17.84
CA PRO A 188 -11.50 6.76 -18.62
C PRO A 188 -12.45 7.85 -18.14
N GLN A 189 -13.62 7.48 -17.60
CA GLN A 189 -14.61 8.47 -17.12
C GLN A 189 -14.04 9.31 -15.97
N VAL A 190 -13.24 8.69 -15.09
CA VAL A 190 -12.59 9.40 -13.96
C VAL A 190 -11.55 10.38 -14.46
N LEU A 191 -10.76 10.00 -15.49
CA LEU A 191 -9.76 10.87 -16.11
C LEU A 191 -10.39 12.05 -16.81
N ASP A 192 -11.47 11.81 -17.58
CA ASP A 192 -12.25 12.86 -18.25
C ASP A 192 -12.86 13.84 -17.26
N PHE A 193 -13.34 13.32 -16.11
CA PHE A 193 -13.84 14.16 -15.01
C PHE A 193 -12.73 15.06 -14.44
N ALA A 194 -11.56 14.49 -14.14
CA ALA A 194 -10.42 15.24 -13.61
C ALA A 194 -9.98 16.33 -14.57
N GLU A 195 -9.88 16.04 -15.86
CA GLU A 195 -9.51 17.01 -16.90
C GLU A 195 -10.56 18.13 -17.03
N LYS A 196 -11.84 17.76 -17.12
CA LYS A 196 -12.97 18.72 -17.23
C LYS A 196 -13.02 19.71 -16.08
N HIS A 197 -12.66 19.25 -14.87
CA HIS A 197 -12.68 20.08 -13.66
C HIS A 197 -11.32 20.70 -13.31
N GLY A 198 -10.28 20.48 -14.15
CA GLY A 198 -8.92 21.01 -13.92
C GLY A 198 -8.24 20.43 -12.69
N MET A 199 -8.67 19.26 -12.23
CA MET A 199 -8.14 18.59 -11.03
C MET A 199 -6.89 17.77 -11.36
N LYS A 200 -5.94 17.71 -10.43
CA LYS A 200 -4.82 16.78 -10.55
C LYS A 200 -5.28 15.36 -10.29
N HIS A 201 -4.74 14.44 -11.08
CA HIS A 201 -4.99 13.00 -10.95
C HIS A 201 -3.71 12.27 -10.57
N VAL A 202 -3.83 11.28 -9.69
CA VAL A 202 -2.78 10.35 -9.31
C VAL A 202 -3.38 8.96 -9.07
N SER A 203 -2.67 7.90 -9.43
CA SER A 203 -3.08 6.54 -9.07
C SER A 203 -2.47 6.10 -7.75
N VAL A 204 -3.12 5.15 -7.07
CA VAL A 204 -2.54 4.50 -5.87
C VAL A 204 -1.22 3.82 -6.22
N ALA A 205 -1.11 3.21 -7.40
CA ALA A 205 0.15 2.62 -7.89
C ALA A 205 1.28 3.66 -8.02
N ASP A 206 0.97 4.87 -8.51
CA ASP A 206 1.94 5.96 -8.57
C ASP A 206 2.42 6.41 -7.17
N LEU A 207 1.49 6.48 -6.20
CA LEU A 207 1.84 6.80 -4.80
C LEU A 207 2.72 5.72 -4.17
N ILE A 208 2.41 4.45 -4.40
CA ILE A 208 3.25 3.31 -3.97
C ILE A 208 4.66 3.47 -4.53
N ALA A 209 4.80 3.62 -5.84
CA ALA A 209 6.09 3.75 -6.50
C ALA A 209 6.88 4.99 -6.00
N TYR A 210 6.20 6.10 -5.74
CA TYR A 210 6.81 7.31 -5.19
C TYR A 210 7.36 7.07 -3.78
N ARG A 211 6.55 6.50 -2.87
CA ARG A 211 6.95 6.21 -1.49
C ARG A 211 8.11 5.21 -1.44
N GLN A 212 8.02 4.14 -2.20
CA GLN A 212 9.07 3.12 -2.29
C GLN A 212 10.43 3.69 -2.71
N ARG A 213 10.45 4.70 -3.58
CA ARG A 213 11.70 5.35 -4.02
C ARG A 213 12.24 6.36 -3.00
N LYS A 214 11.37 7.02 -2.26
CA LYS A 214 11.71 8.14 -1.37
C LYS A 214 11.98 7.71 0.07
N GLU A 215 11.30 6.67 0.53
CA GLU A 215 11.34 6.23 1.93
C GLU A 215 12.25 5.01 2.08
N THR A 216 12.99 4.97 3.19
CA THR A 216 13.62 3.75 3.70
C THR A 216 12.70 3.22 4.78
N LEU A 217 12.06 2.07 4.50
CA LEU A 217 10.98 1.55 5.34
C LEU A 217 11.46 0.44 6.27
N VAL A 218 12.62 -0.14 5.99
CA VAL A 218 13.19 -1.22 6.80
C VAL A 218 14.17 -0.66 7.81
N GLU A 219 14.15 -1.20 9.01
CA GLU A 219 15.09 -0.92 10.08
C GLU A 219 15.94 -2.16 10.34
N MET A 220 17.26 -2.02 10.28
CA MET A 220 18.19 -3.10 10.61
C MET A 220 18.27 -3.24 12.11
N GLU A 221 17.78 -4.36 12.64
CA GLU A 221 17.69 -4.63 14.10
C GLU A 221 18.98 -5.22 14.66
N SER A 222 19.57 -6.17 13.95
CA SER A 222 20.78 -6.85 14.42
C SER A 222 21.65 -7.37 13.28
N SER A 223 22.93 -7.55 13.58
CA SER A 223 23.90 -8.13 12.66
C SER A 223 24.82 -9.09 13.41
N PHE A 224 24.91 -10.33 12.93
CA PHE A 224 25.72 -11.39 13.55
C PHE A 224 26.23 -12.37 12.50
N THR A 225 27.16 -13.25 12.90
CA THR A 225 27.67 -14.32 12.03
C THR A 225 26.92 -15.63 12.34
N ILE A 226 26.60 -16.36 11.31
CA ILE A 226 26.06 -17.72 11.40
C ILE A 226 26.98 -18.72 10.69
N GLU A 227 27.11 -19.89 11.27
CA GLU A 227 27.75 -21.02 10.61
C GLU A 227 26.73 -21.75 9.74
N THR A 228 27.01 -21.85 8.45
CA THR A 228 26.18 -22.61 7.51
C THR A 228 26.90 -23.87 7.03
N PRO A 229 26.18 -24.83 6.45
CA PRO A 229 26.84 -26.00 5.82
C PRO A 229 27.84 -25.66 4.71
N PHE A 230 27.82 -24.42 4.24
CA PHE A 230 28.64 -23.93 3.12
C PHE A 230 29.65 -22.85 3.55
N GLY A 231 29.90 -22.75 4.85
CA GLY A 231 30.82 -21.79 5.47
C GLY A 231 30.12 -20.66 6.22
N PRO A 232 30.89 -19.77 6.84
CA PRO A 232 30.36 -18.67 7.62
C PRO A 232 29.66 -17.66 6.72
N ALA A 233 28.52 -17.12 7.20
CA ALA A 233 27.78 -16.06 6.55
C ALA A 233 27.42 -14.97 7.56
N LYS A 234 27.31 -13.73 7.09
CA LYS A 234 26.79 -12.63 7.89
C LYS A 234 25.27 -12.61 7.80
N ALA A 235 24.57 -12.63 8.93
CA ALA A 235 23.14 -12.46 8.98
C ALA A 235 22.81 -11.05 9.47
N GLN A 236 21.81 -10.43 8.85
CA GLN A 236 21.22 -9.17 9.30
C GLN A 236 19.71 -9.33 9.38
N THR A 237 19.11 -8.87 10.48
CA THR A 237 17.66 -8.90 10.67
C THR A 237 17.06 -7.53 10.46
N TYR A 238 15.88 -7.49 9.87
CA TYR A 238 15.16 -6.29 9.48
C TYR A 238 13.72 -6.37 9.94
N SER A 239 13.18 -5.26 10.44
CA SER A 239 11.77 -5.09 10.73
C SER A 239 11.20 -3.89 9.98
N LEU A 240 9.87 -3.77 10.00
CA LEU A 240 9.16 -2.56 9.57
C LEU A 240 8.71 -1.79 10.82
N PRO A 241 8.65 -0.45 10.81
CA PRO A 241 8.24 0.34 11.98
C PRO A 241 6.86 0.00 12.54
N TRP A 242 6.00 -0.60 11.72
CA TRP A 242 4.63 -0.98 12.07
C TRP A 242 4.43 -2.49 12.18
N ASP A 243 5.45 -3.29 11.90
CA ASP A 243 5.40 -4.76 11.99
C ASP A 243 6.64 -5.28 12.71
N PRO A 244 6.49 -5.84 13.93
CA PRO A 244 7.62 -6.36 14.71
C PRO A 244 8.20 -7.65 14.13
N MET A 245 7.64 -8.17 13.03
CA MET A 245 8.17 -9.35 12.37
C MET A 245 9.54 -9.08 11.78
N GLN A 246 10.51 -9.92 12.12
CA GLN A 246 11.86 -9.81 11.61
C GLN A 246 12.05 -10.65 10.35
N HIS A 247 12.52 -10.01 9.28
CA HIS A 247 13.01 -10.65 8.07
C HIS A 247 14.54 -10.77 8.17
N MET A 248 15.15 -11.61 7.36
CA MET A 248 16.59 -11.86 7.47
C MET A 248 17.28 -11.83 6.12
N ALA A 249 18.40 -11.11 6.03
CA ALA A 249 19.33 -11.23 4.93
C ALA A 249 20.54 -12.09 5.37
N VAL A 250 20.82 -13.14 4.60
CA VAL A 250 22.00 -14.00 4.78
C VAL A 250 23.00 -13.68 3.67
N ILE A 251 24.17 -13.17 4.04
CA ILE A 251 25.15 -12.57 3.17
C ILE A 251 26.41 -13.44 3.15
N PHE A 252 26.80 -13.88 1.98
CA PHE A 252 28.03 -14.61 1.71
C PHE A 252 29.03 -13.71 1.01
N GLY A 253 30.29 -13.80 1.39
CA GLY A 253 31.40 -13.08 0.75
C GLY A 253 31.30 -11.55 0.83
N ASP A 254 31.96 -10.87 -0.11
CA ASP A 254 31.99 -9.41 -0.19
C ASP A 254 30.99 -8.87 -1.21
N ILE A 255 30.02 -8.09 -0.73
CA ILE A 255 28.97 -7.47 -1.54
C ILE A 255 29.05 -5.95 -1.58
N ARG A 256 30.14 -5.34 -1.07
CA ARG A 256 30.25 -3.87 -0.87
C ARG A 256 30.23 -3.06 -2.16
N ASP A 257 30.57 -3.66 -3.30
CA ASP A 257 30.46 -3.00 -4.61
C ASP A 257 29.03 -2.82 -5.09
N GLY A 258 28.09 -3.60 -4.53
CA GLY A 258 26.65 -3.53 -4.83
C GLY A 258 26.28 -3.88 -6.28
N ILE A 259 27.22 -4.46 -7.05
CA ILE A 259 27.06 -4.65 -8.50
C ILE A 259 26.95 -6.15 -8.83
N ASP A 260 25.91 -6.50 -9.59
CA ASP A 260 25.67 -7.85 -10.11
C ASP A 260 25.72 -8.94 -9.03
N ILE A 261 25.17 -8.61 -7.86
CA ILE A 261 25.15 -9.52 -6.72
C ILE A 261 24.14 -10.64 -6.97
N PRO A 262 24.54 -11.92 -6.81
CA PRO A 262 23.61 -13.05 -6.79
C PRO A 262 22.61 -12.91 -5.64
N VAL A 263 21.31 -12.85 -5.95
CA VAL A 263 20.27 -12.62 -4.95
C VAL A 263 19.13 -13.62 -5.10
N ARG A 264 18.72 -14.20 -3.98
CA ARG A 264 17.47 -14.92 -3.84
C ARG A 264 16.53 -14.17 -2.90
N LEU A 265 15.39 -13.72 -3.39
CA LEU A 265 14.25 -13.35 -2.55
C LEU A 265 13.46 -14.63 -2.24
N HIS A 266 13.41 -15.03 -0.97
CA HIS A 266 12.82 -16.30 -0.56
C HIS A 266 11.69 -16.07 0.44
N PRO A 267 10.42 -16.20 0.02
CA PRO A 267 9.30 -16.24 0.95
C PRO A 267 9.39 -17.48 1.85
N GLU A 268 9.17 -17.30 3.15
CA GLU A 268 9.21 -18.38 4.15
C GLU A 268 8.24 -19.52 3.78
N ASN A 269 8.76 -20.73 3.74
CA ASN A 269 7.96 -21.95 3.70
C ASN A 269 8.56 -22.98 4.66
N VAL A 270 8.17 -22.87 5.93
CA VAL A 270 8.76 -23.70 7.00
C VAL A 270 8.69 -25.19 6.70
N ALA A 271 7.60 -25.67 6.06
CA ALA A 271 7.45 -27.07 5.73
C ALA A 271 8.52 -27.55 4.74
N ASP A 272 8.76 -26.79 3.66
CA ASP A 272 9.76 -27.15 2.65
C ASP A 272 11.18 -26.78 3.08
N ASP A 273 11.34 -25.65 3.80
CA ASP A 273 12.66 -25.12 4.16
C ASP A 273 13.33 -25.94 5.28
N VAL A 274 12.53 -26.44 6.24
CA VAL A 274 13.04 -27.14 7.45
C VAL A 274 12.82 -28.64 7.39
N PHE A 275 11.64 -29.08 6.95
CA PHE A 275 11.22 -30.47 7.04
C PHE A 275 11.14 -31.18 5.69
N GLY A 276 11.06 -30.45 4.59
CA GLY A 276 10.94 -31.02 3.26
C GLY A 276 12.25 -31.53 2.67
N ASP A 277 12.18 -32.52 1.80
CA ASP A 277 13.35 -33.08 1.12
C ASP A 277 14.06 -32.10 0.17
N ARG A 278 13.32 -31.13 -0.35
CA ARG A 278 13.83 -30.16 -1.35
C ARG A 278 14.74 -29.11 -0.76
N GLN A 279 14.50 -28.69 0.48
CA GLN A 279 15.26 -27.67 1.20
C GLN A 279 15.72 -26.49 0.30
N PRO A 280 14.80 -25.73 -0.31
CA PRO A 280 15.15 -24.77 -1.35
C PRO A 280 16.14 -23.70 -0.88
N VAL A 281 16.07 -23.27 0.38
CA VAL A 281 17.03 -22.32 0.96
C VAL A 281 18.44 -22.88 0.93
N ARG A 282 18.61 -24.16 1.26
CA ARG A 282 19.90 -24.83 1.27
C ARG A 282 20.49 -24.93 -0.13
N HIS A 283 19.67 -25.20 -1.14
CA HIS A 283 20.09 -25.23 -2.54
C HIS A 283 20.65 -23.87 -3.00
N TYR A 284 19.93 -22.77 -2.69
CA TYR A 284 20.41 -21.44 -3.05
C TYR A 284 21.62 -21.00 -2.23
N MET A 285 21.72 -21.38 -0.94
CA MET A 285 22.94 -21.14 -0.16
C MET A 285 24.18 -21.80 -0.81
N GLN A 286 24.02 -23.05 -1.31
CA GLN A 286 25.10 -23.75 -1.99
C GLN A 286 25.53 -23.00 -3.26
N LYS A 287 24.59 -22.64 -4.12
CA LYS A 287 24.88 -21.88 -5.35
C LYS A 287 25.62 -20.57 -5.06
N ILE A 288 25.14 -19.81 -4.09
CA ILE A 288 25.75 -18.53 -3.70
C ILE A 288 27.16 -18.75 -3.12
N ALA A 289 27.36 -19.77 -2.31
CA ALA A 289 28.66 -20.09 -1.76
C ALA A 289 29.66 -20.52 -2.85
N GLU A 290 29.21 -21.27 -3.87
CA GLU A 290 30.02 -21.66 -5.04
C GLU A 290 30.41 -20.43 -5.89
N GLU A 291 29.56 -19.40 -6.00
CA GLU A 291 29.88 -18.12 -6.64
C GLU A 291 30.80 -17.22 -5.77
N GLY A 292 30.98 -17.59 -4.50
CA GLY A 292 31.85 -16.90 -3.54
C GLY A 292 31.25 -15.64 -2.92
N ARG A 293 30.09 -15.15 -3.39
CA ARG A 293 29.35 -14.02 -2.82
C ARG A 293 27.87 -14.04 -3.20
N GLY A 294 27.03 -13.41 -2.41
CA GLY A 294 25.62 -13.22 -2.70
C GLY A 294 24.76 -13.06 -1.47
N VAL A 295 23.45 -12.92 -1.68
CA VAL A 295 22.49 -12.66 -0.60
C VAL A 295 21.24 -13.51 -0.77
N ILE A 296 20.80 -14.12 0.32
CA ILE A 296 19.42 -14.66 0.46
C ILE A 296 18.65 -13.70 1.35
N VAL A 297 17.60 -13.09 0.82
CA VAL A 297 16.63 -12.34 1.63
C VAL A 297 15.49 -13.29 1.98
N TYR A 298 15.46 -13.72 3.24
CA TYR A 298 14.44 -14.60 3.78
C TYR A 298 13.29 -13.76 4.32
N LEU A 299 12.19 -13.75 3.57
CA LEU A 299 11.00 -12.97 3.87
C LEU A 299 10.03 -13.84 4.65
N ARG A 300 9.80 -13.49 5.90
CA ARG A 300 8.89 -14.23 6.76
C ARG A 300 7.45 -13.81 6.51
N GLU A 301 6.56 -14.77 6.42
CA GLU A 301 5.12 -14.53 6.41
C GLU A 301 4.57 -14.48 7.83
N GLY A 302 3.64 -13.57 8.08
CA GLY A 302 3.00 -13.39 9.38
C GLY A 302 2.40 -14.68 9.92
N SER A 303 2.70 -14.93 11.15
CA SER A 303 2.53 -16.17 11.92
C SER A 303 1.09 -16.62 12.11
N VAL A 304 0.38 -16.99 11.08
CA VAL A 304 -0.85 -17.78 11.29
C VAL A 304 -0.77 -19.09 10.50
N GLY A 305 0.01 -19.98 11.05
CA GLY A 305 -0.02 -21.37 10.69
C GLY A 305 1.09 -21.84 9.76
N VAL A 306 1.89 -22.77 10.24
CA VAL A 306 2.88 -23.58 9.49
C VAL A 306 2.22 -24.63 8.58
N GLY A 307 0.89 -24.62 8.48
CA GLY A 307 0.18 -25.55 7.60
C GLY A 307 0.27 -25.10 6.16
N GLN A 308 0.62 -26.01 5.24
CA GLN A 308 0.25 -25.82 3.85
C GLN A 308 -1.24 -25.44 3.85
N VAL A 309 -1.56 -24.24 3.41
CA VAL A 309 -2.91 -23.97 2.94
C VAL A 309 -3.06 -24.91 1.75
N ALA A 310 -3.63 -26.08 2.00
CA ALA A 310 -3.92 -27.11 1.01
C ALA A 310 -4.54 -26.37 -0.15
N GLY A 311 -3.91 -26.49 -1.32
CA GLY A 311 -4.08 -25.62 -2.46
C GLY A 311 -5.48 -25.12 -2.50
N ARG A 312 -5.66 -23.80 -2.36
CA ARG A 312 -6.96 -23.15 -2.20
C ARG A 312 -7.92 -23.94 -3.04
N ARG A 313 -8.81 -24.71 -2.38
CA ARG A 313 -9.94 -25.29 -3.10
C ARG A 313 -10.42 -24.16 -3.97
N LYS A 314 -10.40 -24.38 -5.29
CA LYS A 314 -11.17 -23.59 -6.21
C LYS A 314 -12.63 -23.71 -5.74
N ALA A 315 -12.97 -22.99 -4.67
CA ALA A 315 -14.32 -22.56 -4.51
C ALA A 315 -14.53 -21.76 -5.79
N ARG A 316 -15.47 -22.14 -6.57
CA ARG A 316 -16.07 -21.32 -7.58
C ARG A 316 -16.68 -20.14 -6.83
N ASP A 317 -15.82 -19.18 -6.49
CA ASP A 317 -16.19 -17.92 -5.89
C ASP A 317 -16.42 -16.97 -7.07
N PRO A 318 -17.52 -16.23 -7.14
CA PRO A 318 -17.78 -15.25 -8.19
C PRO A 318 -16.73 -14.13 -8.25
N ASP A 319 -15.77 -14.08 -7.32
CA ASP A 319 -14.75 -13.04 -7.19
C ASP A 319 -13.32 -13.52 -7.50
N GLU A 320 -13.09 -14.10 -8.69
CA GLU A 320 -11.72 -14.38 -9.17
C GLU A 320 -10.85 -13.11 -9.20
N ALA A 321 -11.42 -11.94 -9.44
CA ALA A 321 -10.74 -10.65 -9.43
C ALA A 321 -10.18 -10.28 -8.04
N HIS A 322 -10.95 -10.49 -6.96
CA HIS A 322 -10.53 -10.18 -5.58
C HIS A 322 -9.44 -11.14 -5.07
N ALA A 323 -9.45 -12.40 -5.49
CA ALA A 323 -8.39 -13.34 -5.15
C ALA A 323 -7.07 -12.98 -5.85
N GLN A 324 -7.14 -12.43 -7.05
CA GLN A 324 -5.97 -11.95 -7.81
C GLN A 324 -5.40 -10.65 -7.23
N ALA A 325 -6.26 -9.72 -6.77
CA ALA A 325 -5.84 -8.49 -6.12
C ALA A 325 -5.07 -8.78 -4.82
N ARG A 326 -5.59 -9.66 -3.94
CA ARG A 326 -4.88 -10.08 -2.71
C ARG A 326 -3.57 -10.81 -2.99
N SER A 327 -3.52 -11.62 -4.05
CA SER A 327 -2.28 -12.30 -4.45
C SER A 327 -1.21 -11.31 -4.90
N ARG A 328 -1.62 -10.23 -5.59
CA ARG A 328 -0.71 -9.15 -6.02
C ARG A 328 -0.29 -8.25 -4.86
N GLU A 329 -1.18 -7.92 -3.93
CA GLU A 329 -0.81 -7.19 -2.71
C GLU A 329 0.29 -7.93 -1.94
N ASN A 330 0.16 -9.24 -1.75
CA ASN A 330 1.19 -10.06 -1.11
C ASN A 330 2.49 -10.09 -1.94
N GLU A 331 2.39 -10.27 -3.25
CA GLU A 331 3.56 -10.29 -4.14
C GLU A 331 4.28 -8.93 -4.18
N TRP A 332 3.53 -7.82 -4.17
CA TRP A 332 4.07 -6.48 -4.07
C TRP A 332 4.75 -6.22 -2.72
N LEU A 333 4.15 -6.70 -1.62
CA LEU A 333 4.73 -6.59 -0.29
C LEU A 333 6.07 -7.32 -0.21
N GLU A 334 6.13 -8.57 -0.70
CA GLU A 334 7.34 -9.37 -0.72
C GLU A 334 8.47 -8.75 -1.56
N ILE A 335 8.15 -8.32 -2.78
CA ILE A 335 9.11 -7.70 -3.69
C ILE A 335 9.57 -6.34 -3.13
N GLY A 336 8.64 -5.53 -2.64
CA GLY A 336 8.93 -4.22 -2.08
C GLY A 336 9.83 -4.27 -0.86
N LEU A 337 9.52 -5.16 0.08
CA LEU A 337 10.32 -5.38 1.28
C LEU A 337 11.71 -5.94 0.94
N GLY A 338 11.76 -6.92 0.05
CA GLY A 338 13.03 -7.46 -0.45
C GLY A 338 13.91 -6.38 -1.09
N ALA A 339 13.31 -5.51 -1.90
CA ALA A 339 14.03 -4.40 -2.53
C ALA A 339 14.55 -3.37 -1.52
N GLN A 340 13.78 -3.06 -0.48
CA GLN A 340 14.21 -2.17 0.60
C GLN A 340 15.41 -2.73 1.36
N ILE A 341 15.39 -4.02 1.68
CA ILE A 341 16.52 -4.70 2.33
C ILE A 341 17.75 -4.67 1.43
N LEU A 342 17.62 -4.97 0.13
CA LEU A 342 18.73 -4.92 -0.83
C LEU A 342 19.29 -3.50 -0.97
N LYS A 343 18.45 -2.48 -0.95
CA LYS A 343 18.86 -1.07 -0.97
C LYS A 343 19.65 -0.69 0.28
N ASP A 344 19.20 -1.12 1.47
CA ASP A 344 19.91 -0.91 2.73
C ASP A 344 21.30 -1.59 2.72
N LEU A 345 21.40 -2.75 2.09
CA LEU A 345 22.68 -3.44 1.86
C LEU A 345 23.58 -2.76 0.82
N GLY A 346 23.15 -1.65 0.20
CA GLY A 346 23.89 -0.91 -0.81
C GLY A 346 23.93 -1.58 -2.19
N ILE A 347 23.00 -2.50 -2.47
CA ILE A 347 22.96 -3.24 -3.74
C ILE A 347 22.21 -2.43 -4.80
N SER A 348 22.84 -2.20 -5.94
CA SER A 348 22.31 -1.45 -7.09
C SER A 348 21.97 -2.32 -8.30
N SER A 349 22.63 -3.48 -8.45
CA SER A 349 22.28 -4.45 -9.48
C SER A 349 22.43 -5.89 -8.98
N ILE A 350 21.57 -6.78 -9.50
CA ILE A 350 21.48 -8.17 -9.05
C ILE A 350 21.43 -9.17 -10.20
N LYS A 351 21.96 -10.36 -9.93
CA LYS A 351 21.62 -11.58 -10.66
C LYS A 351 20.55 -12.31 -9.87
N LEU A 352 19.32 -12.26 -10.34
CA LEU A 352 18.19 -12.80 -9.61
C LEU A 352 18.08 -14.31 -9.77
N MET A 353 18.10 -15.03 -8.66
CA MET A 353 17.89 -16.49 -8.61
C MET A 353 16.41 -16.78 -8.34
N THR A 354 15.73 -17.51 -9.24
CA THR A 354 14.30 -17.79 -9.14
C THR A 354 13.96 -19.20 -9.61
N THR A 355 12.84 -19.74 -9.15
CA THR A 355 12.32 -21.05 -9.60
C THR A 355 11.37 -20.95 -10.79
N ARG A 356 10.94 -19.73 -11.18
CA ARG A 356 10.00 -19.50 -12.28
C ARG A 356 10.36 -18.19 -12.98
N GLU A 357 10.13 -18.15 -14.28
CA GLU A 357 10.20 -16.91 -15.03
C GLU A 357 9.05 -15.99 -14.56
N ARG A 358 9.38 -14.97 -13.78
CA ARG A 358 8.46 -13.93 -13.31
C ARG A 358 9.02 -12.57 -13.73
N HIS A 359 8.16 -11.69 -14.23
CA HIS A 359 8.53 -10.30 -14.41
C HIS A 359 8.51 -9.59 -13.05
N TYR A 360 9.67 -9.36 -12.47
CA TYR A 360 9.84 -8.59 -11.23
C TYR A 360 9.86 -7.09 -11.53
N VAL A 361 8.76 -6.56 -12.07
CA VAL A 361 8.62 -5.14 -12.44
C VAL A 361 8.86 -4.21 -11.22
N GLY A 362 8.64 -4.72 -10.01
CA GLY A 362 8.80 -3.97 -8.77
C GLY A 362 10.23 -3.56 -8.44
N LEU A 363 11.25 -4.42 -8.67
CA LEU A 363 12.64 -4.14 -8.26
C LEU A 363 13.25 -2.94 -8.98
N GLU A 364 12.98 -2.76 -10.26
CA GLU A 364 13.44 -1.59 -11.02
C GLU A 364 12.85 -0.28 -10.47
N GLY A 365 11.64 -0.33 -9.92
CA GLY A 365 10.99 0.78 -9.23
C GLY A 365 11.80 1.30 -8.04
N PHE A 366 12.56 0.43 -7.36
CA PHE A 366 13.44 0.79 -6.24
C PHE A 366 14.85 1.20 -6.67
N GLY A 367 15.15 1.23 -7.98
CA GLY A 367 16.47 1.55 -8.51
C GLY A 367 17.43 0.37 -8.49
N ILE A 368 16.95 -0.87 -8.34
CA ILE A 368 17.74 -2.09 -8.39
C ILE A 368 17.59 -2.69 -9.79
N LYS A 369 18.71 -2.76 -10.52
CA LYS A 369 18.73 -3.31 -11.87
C LYS A 369 18.88 -4.84 -11.82
N ILE A 370 18.03 -5.57 -12.55
CA ILE A 370 18.21 -7.00 -12.77
C ILE A 370 19.14 -7.16 -13.99
N SER A 371 20.38 -7.56 -13.76
CA SER A 371 21.36 -7.77 -14.83
C SER A 371 21.27 -9.15 -15.47
N ALA A 372 20.83 -10.14 -14.73
CA ALA A 372 20.59 -11.49 -15.20
C ALA A 372 19.55 -12.21 -14.33
N THR A 373 18.89 -13.23 -14.89
CA THR A 373 18.00 -14.12 -14.16
C THR A 373 18.50 -15.56 -14.30
N ASP A 374 18.72 -16.22 -13.17
CA ASP A 374 19.07 -17.65 -13.09
C ASP A 374 17.81 -18.42 -12.65
N ILE A 375 17.33 -19.29 -13.55
CA ILE A 375 16.16 -20.15 -13.30
C ILE A 375 16.71 -21.50 -12.87
N GLY A 376 16.65 -21.77 -11.56
CA GLY A 376 17.19 -22.98 -10.94
C GLY A 376 16.19 -24.12 -10.75
#